data_bde1deb3d98f0b96c9a4fc4e715e58ae
#
_entry.id   bde1deb3d98f0b96c9a4fc4e715e58ae
#
_cell.length_a   1.000
_cell.length_b   1.000
_cell.length_c   1.000
_cell.angle_alpha   90.00
_cell.angle_beta   90.00
_cell.angle_gamma   90.00
#
_symmetry.space_group_name_H-M   'P 1'
#
loop_
_entity.id
_entity.type
_entity.pdbx_description
1 polymer ?
#
loop_
_entity_poly.entity_id
_entity_poly.type
_entity_poly.pdbx_seq_one_letter_code
_entity_poly.pdbx_strand_id
1 'polypeptide(L)'
;RQAQILIDILHDYSAFNISTIDRFFQQTMRAFTREIGLQGGYGIEMDQELVLTTAIDNLLSDLEKPESKDLLGWLLRFAEDKIESGGEWNLRKDIMALSREVFKESYKAFSEAVGRDIEDKKALEDYKNELYGIIRSVEATAKELGERGLAILNKYGLKVTDFKGGSRSPLTLLDRLVQGEMKEPSATFIGLADNLDGCFTKTVSLGTRQIIGCAFEDGLNDCIKGIISLFGNLTAYNTAREIVRYYYTLGILTDVSRQIAAYREEKNVMLIADTTELLSKVIEGSDAPFIYEKTGTHVDHYMIDEFQDTSGMQWNNFRPLIEESLAHSRDNLIVGDVKQSIYRFRNSDWKLLDEQVQADFSPEVVHEETLKDNWRSCRNIVEFNNALFTTCLLYTSPSPRDPKTS
;
A
#
# COMPACT_ATOMS: atom_id res chain seq x y z
N ARG A 1 -8.73 -31.17 -37.28
CA ARG A 1 -9.19 -29.89 -36.67
C ARG A 1 -7.99 -28.93 -36.42
N GLN A 2 -6.93 -29.37 -35.75
CA GLN A 2 -5.75 -28.51 -35.48
C GLN A 2 -5.05 -28.03 -36.78
N ALA A 3 -4.86 -28.90 -37.77
CA ALA A 3 -4.26 -28.49 -39.05
C ALA A 3 -5.13 -27.44 -39.80
N GLN A 4 -6.44 -27.54 -39.71
CA GLN A 4 -7.34 -26.56 -40.32
C GLN A 4 -7.20 -25.20 -39.63
N ILE A 5 -7.19 -25.15 -38.30
CA ILE A 5 -6.99 -23.89 -37.54
C ILE A 5 -5.66 -23.22 -37.91
N LEU A 6 -4.58 -24.01 -38.05
CA LEU A 6 -3.31 -23.46 -38.48
C LEU A 6 -3.37 -22.89 -39.92
N ILE A 7 -4.06 -23.57 -40.82
CA ILE A 7 -4.27 -23.10 -42.20
C ILE A 7 -5.04 -21.77 -42.17
N ASP A 8 -6.12 -21.70 -41.40
CA ASP A 8 -6.96 -20.52 -41.31
C ASP A 8 -6.17 -19.30 -40.75
N ILE A 9 -5.37 -19.52 -39.71
CA ILE A 9 -4.46 -18.48 -39.15
C ILE A 9 -3.42 -18.03 -40.17
N LEU A 10 -2.84 -18.97 -40.95
CA LEU A 10 -1.83 -18.63 -41.96
C LEU A 10 -2.41 -17.91 -43.17
N HIS A 11 -3.67 -18.20 -43.52
CA HIS A 11 -4.38 -17.53 -44.62
C HIS A 11 -4.78 -16.09 -44.30
N ASP A 12 -5.10 -15.79 -43.03
CA ASP A 12 -5.41 -14.45 -42.56
C ASP A 12 -4.60 -14.10 -41.28
N TYR A 13 -3.28 -14.09 -41.46
CA TYR A 13 -2.34 -13.84 -40.38
C TYR A 13 -2.52 -12.44 -39.76
N SER A 14 -3.01 -11.48 -40.51
CA SER A 14 -3.30 -10.12 -40.04
C SER A 14 -4.44 -10.05 -39.03
N ALA A 15 -5.38 -10.99 -39.08
CA ALA A 15 -6.47 -11.11 -38.12
C ALA A 15 -6.05 -11.76 -36.80
N PHE A 16 -4.86 -12.37 -36.71
CA PHE A 16 -4.35 -13.03 -35.54
C PHE A 16 -3.23 -12.21 -34.89
N ASN A 17 -3.59 -11.38 -33.91
CA ASN A 17 -2.64 -10.50 -33.22
C ASN A 17 -2.31 -11.03 -31.84
N ILE A 18 -1.00 -11.25 -31.55
CA ILE A 18 -0.49 -11.58 -30.23
C ILE A 18 0.39 -10.42 -29.76
N SER A 19 0.05 -9.88 -28.60
CA SER A 19 0.82 -8.79 -28.00
C SER A 19 0.73 -8.83 -26.47
N THR A 20 1.62 -8.13 -25.79
CA THR A 20 1.42 -7.82 -24.38
C THR A 20 0.30 -6.81 -24.22
N ILE A 21 -0.32 -6.77 -23.03
CA ILE A 21 -1.35 -5.78 -22.67
C ILE A 21 -0.84 -4.36 -22.91
N ASP A 22 0.36 -4.04 -22.43
CA ASP A 22 0.96 -2.71 -22.60
C ASP A 22 1.16 -2.34 -24.07
N ARG A 23 1.58 -3.31 -24.90
CA ARG A 23 1.74 -3.07 -26.34
C ARG A 23 0.41 -2.80 -27.02
N PHE A 24 -0.63 -3.54 -26.65
CA PHE A 24 -2.00 -3.30 -27.17
C PHE A 24 -2.46 -1.89 -26.83
N PHE A 25 -2.33 -1.49 -25.57
CA PHE A 25 -2.70 -0.13 -25.13
C PHE A 25 -1.86 0.96 -25.82
N GLN A 26 -0.55 0.75 -25.98
CA GLN A 26 0.29 1.70 -26.73
C GLN A 26 -0.15 1.85 -28.20
N GLN A 27 -0.52 0.77 -28.86
CA GLN A 27 -1.02 0.82 -30.22
C GLN A 27 -2.35 1.58 -30.30
N THR A 28 -3.26 1.32 -29.37
CA THR A 28 -4.53 2.05 -29.25
C THR A 28 -4.27 3.54 -28.97
N MET A 29 -3.41 3.88 -28.05
CA MET A 29 -3.06 5.26 -27.69
C MET A 29 -2.49 6.08 -28.85
N ARG A 30 -1.75 5.45 -29.78
CA ARG A 30 -1.25 6.14 -30.97
C ARG A 30 -2.36 6.73 -31.85
N ALA A 31 -3.54 6.12 -31.86
CA ALA A 31 -4.69 6.63 -32.58
C ALA A 31 -5.30 7.86 -31.88
N PHE A 32 -5.09 8.03 -30.59
CA PHE A 32 -5.64 9.10 -29.75
C PHE A 32 -4.64 10.20 -29.39
N THR A 33 -3.52 10.27 -30.10
CA THR A 33 -2.42 11.22 -29.82
C THR A 33 -2.90 12.68 -29.68
N ARG A 34 -3.87 13.10 -30.50
CA ARG A 34 -4.39 14.47 -30.49
C ARG A 34 -5.31 14.72 -29.30
N GLU A 35 -6.14 13.74 -28.95
CA GLU A 35 -7.12 13.80 -27.86
C GLU A 35 -6.41 13.92 -26.50
N ILE A 36 -5.25 13.31 -26.37
CA ILE A 36 -4.44 13.35 -25.13
C ILE A 36 -3.41 14.49 -25.10
N GLY A 37 -3.42 15.36 -26.12
CA GLY A 37 -2.54 16.55 -26.17
C GLY A 37 -1.08 16.26 -26.47
N LEU A 38 -0.74 15.06 -26.95
CA LEU A 38 0.62 14.71 -27.35
C LEU A 38 0.91 15.18 -28.79
N GLN A 39 2.14 15.58 -29.05
CA GLN A 39 2.58 15.89 -30.42
C GLN A 39 2.82 14.59 -31.20
N GLY A 40 2.57 14.63 -32.49
CA GLY A 40 2.86 13.48 -33.36
C GLY A 40 4.34 13.09 -33.30
N GLY A 41 4.59 11.77 -33.19
CA GLY A 41 5.95 11.25 -33.12
C GLY A 41 6.60 11.25 -31.72
N TYR A 42 5.76 11.27 -30.65
CA TYR A 42 6.24 11.14 -29.28
C TYR A 42 7.02 9.83 -29.06
N GLY A 43 8.04 9.90 -28.22
CA GLY A 43 8.78 8.74 -27.73
C GLY A 43 8.09 8.06 -26.57
N ILE A 44 8.45 6.81 -26.29
CA ILE A 44 8.03 6.11 -25.07
C ILE A 44 9.25 5.98 -24.16
N GLU A 45 9.13 6.54 -22.94
CA GLU A 45 10.17 6.41 -21.93
C GLU A 45 9.80 5.24 -20.98
N MET A 46 10.74 4.32 -20.85
CA MET A 46 10.58 3.11 -20.03
C MET A 46 11.29 3.22 -18.69
N ASP A 47 12.31 4.08 -18.61
CA ASP A 47 13.13 4.24 -17.42
C ASP A 47 12.56 5.30 -16.47
N GLN A 48 11.66 4.86 -15.60
CA GLN A 48 11.04 5.70 -14.57
C GLN A 48 12.05 6.28 -13.57
N GLU A 49 13.15 5.55 -13.28
CA GLU A 49 14.19 6.04 -12.36
C GLU A 49 14.99 7.19 -12.97
N LEU A 50 15.27 7.13 -14.26
CA LEU A 50 15.90 8.22 -14.98
C LEU A 50 15.03 9.48 -14.97
N VAL A 51 13.73 9.32 -15.25
CA VAL A 51 12.78 10.44 -15.25
C VAL A 51 12.69 11.05 -13.86
N LEU A 52 12.53 10.22 -12.82
CA LEU A 52 12.41 10.69 -11.45
C LEU A 52 13.70 11.38 -10.98
N THR A 53 14.85 10.80 -11.29
CA THR A 53 16.15 11.38 -10.98
C THR A 53 16.30 12.77 -11.61
N THR A 54 15.97 12.88 -12.90
CA THR A 54 16.04 14.14 -13.63
C THR A 54 15.05 15.17 -13.07
N ALA A 55 13.83 14.76 -12.78
CA ALA A 55 12.81 15.64 -12.19
C ALA A 55 13.24 16.19 -10.83
N ILE A 56 13.81 15.36 -9.97
CA ILE A 56 14.31 15.78 -8.65
C ILE A 56 15.54 16.68 -8.78
N ASP A 57 16.46 16.37 -9.70
CA ASP A 57 17.63 17.21 -9.92
C ASP A 57 17.23 18.60 -10.49
N ASN A 58 16.25 18.66 -11.37
CA ASN A 58 15.67 19.92 -11.85
C ASN A 58 14.99 20.69 -10.72
N LEU A 59 14.18 20.00 -9.89
CA LEU A 59 13.52 20.59 -8.72
C LEU A 59 14.53 21.26 -7.79
N LEU A 60 15.63 20.57 -7.47
CA LEU A 60 16.66 21.07 -6.58
C LEU A 60 17.46 22.21 -7.23
N SER A 61 17.71 22.17 -8.53
CA SER A 61 18.37 23.25 -9.28
C SER A 61 17.50 24.50 -9.33
N ASP A 62 16.20 24.36 -9.37
CA ASP A 62 15.22 25.46 -9.45
C ASP A 62 15.01 26.18 -8.12
N LEU A 63 15.60 25.72 -7.02
CA LEU A 63 15.44 26.35 -5.70
C LEU A 63 16.02 27.78 -5.61
N GLU A 64 16.95 28.13 -6.48
CA GLU A 64 17.51 29.48 -6.56
C GLU A 64 16.56 30.49 -7.21
N LYS A 65 15.50 30.03 -7.85
CA LYS A 65 14.51 30.89 -8.51
C LYS A 65 13.60 31.59 -7.48
N PRO A 66 13.22 32.85 -7.70
CA PRO A 66 12.36 33.60 -6.78
C PRO A 66 11.00 32.93 -6.51
N GLU A 67 10.51 32.15 -7.48
CA GLU A 67 9.22 31.44 -7.44
C GLU A 67 9.26 30.22 -6.51
N SER A 68 10.46 29.71 -6.20
CA SER A 68 10.67 28.53 -5.39
C SER A 68 10.89 28.80 -3.90
N LYS A 69 10.64 30.03 -3.42
CA LYS A 69 10.90 30.41 -2.02
C LYS A 69 10.16 29.57 -1.01
N ASP A 70 8.89 29.24 -1.28
CA ASP A 70 8.07 28.44 -0.37
C ASP A 70 8.59 26.99 -0.31
N LEU A 71 8.98 26.44 -1.47
CA LEU A 71 9.60 25.13 -1.57
C LEU A 71 10.95 25.10 -0.85
N LEU A 72 11.79 26.13 -1.04
CA LEU A 72 13.06 26.23 -0.34
C LEU A 72 12.86 26.28 1.18
N GLY A 73 11.92 27.11 1.66
CA GLY A 73 11.57 27.16 3.09
C GLY A 73 11.07 25.83 3.62
N TRP A 74 10.32 25.08 2.82
CA TRP A 74 9.85 23.74 3.17
C TRP A 74 10.99 22.73 3.29
N LEU A 75 11.92 22.71 2.32
CA LEU A 75 13.08 21.84 2.33
C LEU A 75 14.07 22.14 3.46
N LEU A 76 14.23 23.43 3.82
CA LEU A 76 15.05 23.81 4.96
C LEU A 76 14.47 23.27 6.27
N ARG A 77 13.16 23.41 6.49
CA ARG A 77 12.49 22.83 7.67
C ARG A 77 12.58 21.28 7.68
N PHE A 78 12.53 20.66 6.53
CA PHE A 78 12.75 19.22 6.41
C PHE A 78 14.16 18.81 6.83
N ALA A 79 15.17 19.56 6.39
CA ALA A 79 16.57 19.33 6.78
C ALA A 79 16.77 19.53 8.29
N GLU A 80 16.20 20.59 8.87
CA GLU A 80 16.25 20.89 10.30
C GLU A 80 15.63 19.76 11.13
N ASP A 81 14.42 19.32 10.78
CA ASP A 81 13.71 18.22 11.46
C ASP A 81 14.50 16.89 11.40
N LYS A 82 15.14 16.62 10.27
CA LYS A 82 16.01 15.45 10.10
C LYS A 82 17.25 15.52 10.98
N ILE A 83 17.90 16.66 11.07
CA ILE A 83 19.08 16.86 11.92
C ILE A 83 18.70 16.73 13.39
N GLU A 84 17.58 17.36 13.81
CA GLU A 84 17.09 17.28 15.18
C GLU A 84 16.73 15.85 15.61
N SER A 85 16.17 15.05 14.67
CA SER A 85 15.85 13.63 14.90
C SER A 85 17.06 12.69 14.82
N GLY A 86 18.28 13.21 14.56
CA GLY A 86 19.51 12.43 14.43
C GLY A 86 19.63 11.65 13.13
N GLY A 87 18.85 12.02 12.09
CA GLY A 87 18.88 11.41 10.77
C GLY A 87 19.96 11.99 9.85
N GLU A 88 20.14 11.35 8.69
CA GLU A 88 21.00 11.86 7.62
C GLU A 88 20.34 13.07 6.95
N TRP A 89 21.13 14.11 6.67
CA TRP A 89 20.67 15.32 5.97
C TRP A 89 20.40 15.12 4.47
N ASN A 90 20.66 13.94 3.92
CA ASN A 90 20.47 13.64 2.50
C ASN A 90 18.99 13.52 2.15
N LEU A 91 18.35 14.67 1.94
CA LEU A 91 16.94 14.77 1.58
C LEU A 91 16.60 14.09 0.26
N ARG A 92 17.57 14.07 -0.70
CA ARG A 92 17.36 13.49 -2.03
C ARG A 92 16.92 12.02 -1.97
N LYS A 93 17.50 11.24 -1.06
CA LYS A 93 17.16 9.83 -0.87
C LYS A 93 15.72 9.65 -0.39
N ASP A 94 15.27 10.49 0.53
CA ASP A 94 13.91 10.41 1.09
C ASP A 94 12.87 10.88 0.06
N ILE A 95 13.16 11.96 -0.65
CA ILE A 95 12.32 12.47 -1.74
C ILE A 95 12.19 11.39 -2.82
N MET A 96 13.30 10.79 -3.25
CA MET A 96 13.30 9.72 -4.25
C MET A 96 12.45 8.52 -3.81
N ALA A 97 12.58 8.09 -2.55
CA ALA A 97 11.89 6.92 -2.03
C ALA A 97 10.36 7.07 -2.09
N LEU A 98 9.82 8.21 -1.66
CA LEU A 98 8.37 8.45 -1.69
C LEU A 98 7.88 8.84 -3.09
N SER A 99 8.67 9.58 -3.85
CA SER A 99 8.26 10.05 -5.19
C SER A 99 8.06 8.92 -6.19
N ARG A 100 8.59 7.72 -5.94
CA ARG A 100 8.25 6.52 -6.73
C ARG A 100 6.76 6.17 -6.68
N GLU A 101 6.07 6.57 -5.61
CA GLU A 101 4.62 6.36 -5.48
C GLU A 101 3.82 7.11 -6.53
N VAL A 102 4.36 8.23 -7.08
CA VAL A 102 3.70 9.03 -8.14
C VAL A 102 3.37 8.20 -9.39
N PHE A 103 4.16 7.16 -9.67
CA PHE A 103 3.90 6.29 -10.82
C PHE A 103 2.88 5.18 -10.56
N LYS A 104 2.46 4.98 -9.32
CA LYS A 104 1.49 3.93 -8.98
C LYS A 104 0.05 4.36 -9.28
N GLU A 105 -0.76 3.42 -9.73
CA GLU A 105 -2.19 3.63 -9.98
C GLU A 105 -2.93 4.13 -8.74
N SER A 106 -2.57 3.64 -7.55
CA SER A 106 -3.14 4.09 -6.28
C SER A 106 -2.95 5.58 -6.03
N TYR A 107 -1.77 6.14 -6.37
CA TYR A 107 -1.54 7.59 -6.28
C TYR A 107 -2.33 8.34 -7.34
N LYS A 108 -2.33 7.84 -8.58
CA LYS A 108 -3.01 8.48 -9.72
C LYS A 108 -4.52 8.58 -9.50
N ALA A 109 -5.13 7.54 -8.94
CA ALA A 109 -6.57 7.52 -8.62
C ALA A 109 -6.99 8.63 -7.63
N PHE A 110 -6.07 9.06 -6.75
CA PHE A 110 -6.34 10.08 -5.73
C PHE A 110 -5.68 11.43 -6.02
N SER A 111 -4.80 11.52 -7.04
CA SER A 111 -3.97 12.71 -7.29
C SER A 111 -4.77 13.99 -7.53
N GLU A 112 -5.93 13.90 -8.18
CA GLU A 112 -6.79 15.06 -8.45
C GLU A 112 -7.48 15.58 -7.19
N ALA A 113 -7.84 14.68 -6.26
CA ALA A 113 -8.48 15.05 -5.00
C ALA A 113 -7.47 15.56 -3.97
N VAL A 114 -6.34 14.84 -3.83
CA VAL A 114 -5.32 15.09 -2.81
C VAL A 114 -4.34 16.17 -3.25
N GLY A 115 -4.12 16.35 -4.55
CA GLY A 115 -3.15 17.31 -5.10
C GLY A 115 -3.36 18.73 -4.62
N ARG A 116 -4.60 19.20 -4.61
CA ARG A 116 -4.93 20.57 -4.16
C ARG A 116 -4.64 20.80 -2.68
N ASP A 117 -4.95 19.81 -1.84
CA ASP A 117 -4.74 19.91 -0.39
C ASP A 117 -3.24 19.84 -0.04
N ILE A 118 -2.45 19.10 -0.82
CA ILE A 118 -0.98 19.01 -0.65
C ILE A 118 -0.26 20.27 -1.17
N GLU A 119 -0.81 20.99 -2.15
CA GLU A 119 -0.25 22.26 -2.63
C GLU A 119 -0.34 23.38 -1.59
N ASP A 120 -1.38 23.39 -0.75
CA ASP A 120 -1.53 24.37 0.34
C ASP A 120 -0.62 24.03 1.51
N LYS A 121 0.57 24.61 1.52
CA LYS A 121 1.58 24.41 2.59
C LYS A 121 1.06 24.82 3.97
N LYS A 122 0.10 25.75 4.06
CA LYS A 122 -0.50 26.14 5.33
C LYS A 122 -1.48 25.08 5.83
N ALA A 123 -2.33 24.56 4.96
CA ALA A 123 -3.21 23.44 5.31
C ALA A 123 -2.40 22.22 5.77
N LEU A 124 -1.26 21.95 5.12
CA LEU A 124 -0.34 20.91 5.56
C LEU A 124 0.24 21.18 6.96
N GLU A 125 0.60 22.43 7.30
CA GLU A 125 1.08 22.77 8.65
C GLU A 125 0.00 22.58 9.72
N ASP A 126 -1.24 22.97 9.43
CA ASP A 126 -2.37 22.74 10.32
C ASP A 126 -2.60 21.23 10.53
N TYR A 127 -2.56 20.46 9.46
CA TYR A 127 -2.65 18.99 9.51
C TYR A 127 -1.51 18.38 10.35
N LYS A 128 -0.28 18.85 10.17
CA LYS A 128 0.87 18.42 10.99
C LYS A 128 0.60 18.64 12.48
N ASN A 129 0.06 19.81 12.84
CA ASN A 129 -0.25 20.14 14.22
C ASN A 129 -1.32 19.21 14.83
N GLU A 130 -2.32 18.83 14.04
CA GLU A 130 -3.32 17.84 14.44
C GLU A 130 -2.69 16.46 14.67
N LEU A 131 -1.84 16.00 13.77
CA LEU A 131 -1.13 14.73 13.91
C LEU A 131 -0.25 14.68 15.18
N TYR A 132 0.49 15.76 15.43
CA TYR A 132 1.26 15.89 16.67
C TYR A 132 0.37 15.99 17.91
N GLY A 133 -0.82 16.55 17.79
CA GLY A 133 -1.84 16.56 18.84
C GLY A 133 -2.25 15.14 19.23
N ILE A 134 -2.53 14.29 18.24
CA ILE A 134 -2.85 12.85 18.46
C ILE A 134 -1.69 12.14 19.15
N ILE A 135 -0.47 12.31 18.62
CA ILE A 135 0.73 11.66 19.17
C ILE A 135 0.94 12.05 20.62
N ARG A 136 0.97 13.36 20.93
CA ARG A 136 1.18 13.88 22.27
C ARG A 136 0.09 13.45 23.26
N SER A 137 -1.16 13.41 22.81
CA SER A 137 -2.29 12.97 23.64
C SER A 137 -2.12 11.53 24.12
N VAL A 138 -1.74 10.62 23.21
CA VAL A 138 -1.53 9.20 23.53
C VAL A 138 -0.30 9.03 24.43
N GLU A 139 0.81 9.72 24.13
CA GLU A 139 2.03 9.67 24.95
C GLU A 139 1.82 10.26 26.35
N ALA A 140 1.06 11.34 26.46
CA ALA A 140 0.69 11.92 27.74
C ALA A 140 -0.17 10.96 28.58
N THR A 141 -1.16 10.33 27.96
CA THR A 141 -2.02 9.32 28.64
C THR A 141 -1.19 8.12 29.10
N ALA A 142 -0.28 7.63 28.27
CA ALA A 142 0.61 6.53 28.63
C ALA A 142 1.51 6.90 29.82
N LYS A 143 2.07 8.11 29.81
CA LYS A 143 2.90 8.65 30.88
C LYS A 143 2.12 8.81 32.17
N GLU A 144 0.91 9.39 32.10
CA GLU A 144 0.02 9.58 33.28
C GLU A 144 -0.33 8.23 33.93
N LEU A 145 -0.68 7.21 33.14
CA LEU A 145 -0.94 5.87 33.66
C LEU A 145 0.30 5.25 34.32
N GLY A 146 1.48 5.45 33.75
CA GLY A 146 2.77 5.04 34.32
C GLY A 146 3.05 5.74 35.64
N GLU A 147 2.94 7.08 35.71
CA GLU A 147 3.14 7.89 36.91
C GLU A 147 2.16 7.52 38.02
N ARG A 148 0.87 7.33 37.69
CA ARG A 148 -0.15 6.90 38.62
C ARG A 148 0.15 5.52 39.18
N GLY A 149 0.55 4.55 38.34
CA GLY A 149 0.96 3.23 38.79
C GLY A 149 2.14 3.26 39.74
N LEU A 150 3.21 4.02 39.42
CA LEU A 150 4.37 4.19 40.30
C LEU A 150 4.04 4.94 41.58
N ALA A 151 3.16 5.92 41.55
CA ALA A 151 2.70 6.62 42.76
C ALA A 151 1.98 5.69 43.74
N ILE A 152 1.14 4.76 43.21
CA ILE A 152 0.50 3.74 44.05
C ILE A 152 1.55 2.81 44.68
N LEU A 153 2.51 2.33 43.89
CA LEU A 153 3.60 1.52 44.43
C LEU A 153 4.36 2.24 45.55
N ASN A 154 4.76 3.48 45.33
CA ASN A 154 5.45 4.30 46.32
C ASN A 154 4.62 4.54 47.61
N LYS A 155 3.29 4.76 47.48
CA LYS A 155 2.37 4.90 48.61
C LYS A 155 2.44 3.70 49.58
N TYR A 156 2.60 2.51 49.04
CA TYR A 156 2.69 1.28 49.77
C TYR A 156 4.13 0.80 50.07
N GLY A 157 5.13 1.63 49.76
CA GLY A 157 6.55 1.32 49.95
C GLY A 157 7.04 0.16 49.06
N LEU A 158 6.35 -0.10 47.96
CA LEU A 158 6.69 -1.16 47.00
C LEU A 158 7.56 -0.63 45.87
N LYS A 159 8.40 -1.49 45.35
CA LYS A 159 9.18 -1.29 44.11
C LYS A 159 8.71 -2.25 43.04
N VAL A 160 8.91 -1.92 41.77
CA VAL A 160 8.64 -2.84 40.66
C VAL A 160 9.37 -4.18 40.79
N THR A 161 10.49 -4.20 41.50
CA THR A 161 11.30 -5.42 41.77
C THR A 161 10.66 -6.36 42.79
N ASP A 162 9.70 -5.91 43.58
CA ASP A 162 9.01 -6.74 44.60
C ASP A 162 7.95 -7.67 43.98
N PHE A 163 7.63 -7.40 42.69
CA PHE A 163 6.71 -8.19 41.92
C PHE A 163 7.40 -9.35 41.21
N LYS A 164 6.59 -10.30 40.69
CA LYS A 164 7.07 -11.47 39.95
C LYS A 164 8.00 -11.06 38.82
N GLY A 165 9.16 -11.67 38.79
CA GLY A 165 10.24 -11.37 37.84
C GLY A 165 11.35 -10.48 38.39
N GLY A 166 11.18 -9.83 39.57
CA GLY A 166 12.19 -8.97 40.16
C GLY A 166 12.60 -7.84 39.22
N SER A 167 13.91 -7.72 38.90
CA SER A 167 14.43 -6.74 37.93
C SER A 167 13.86 -6.91 36.50
N ARG A 168 13.26 -8.07 36.20
CA ARG A 168 12.56 -8.36 34.91
C ARG A 168 11.06 -8.38 35.10
N SER A 169 10.54 -7.74 36.13
CA SER A 169 9.09 -7.64 36.39
C SER A 169 8.39 -6.99 35.19
N PRO A 170 7.20 -7.51 34.80
CA PRO A 170 6.39 -6.84 33.77
C PRO A 170 6.07 -5.38 34.11
N LEU A 171 5.99 -5.03 35.41
CA LEU A 171 5.71 -3.68 35.88
C LEU A 171 6.83 -2.67 35.61
N THR A 172 8.02 -3.11 35.17
CA THR A 172 9.06 -2.18 34.64
C THR A 172 8.56 -1.39 33.42
N LEU A 173 7.46 -1.80 32.80
CA LEU A 173 6.79 -1.02 31.77
C LEU A 173 6.34 0.34 32.27
N LEU A 174 5.91 0.47 33.54
CA LEU A 174 5.52 1.74 34.15
C LEU A 174 6.66 2.77 34.12
N ASP A 175 7.87 2.37 34.51
CA ASP A 175 9.06 3.23 34.46
C ASP A 175 9.36 3.70 33.04
N ARG A 176 9.24 2.79 32.04
CA ARG A 176 9.50 3.09 30.64
C ARG A 176 8.50 4.08 30.07
N LEU A 177 7.21 3.93 30.39
CA LEU A 177 6.18 4.86 29.94
C LEU A 177 6.40 6.26 30.52
N VAL A 178 6.84 6.36 31.77
CA VAL A 178 7.22 7.65 32.40
C VAL A 178 8.43 8.28 31.70
N GLN A 179 9.38 7.47 31.22
CA GLN A 179 10.55 7.91 30.44
C GLN A 179 10.19 8.26 28.97
N GLY A 180 8.93 8.08 28.56
CA GLY A 180 8.48 8.36 27.19
C GLY A 180 8.71 7.20 26.20
N GLU A 181 9.11 6.01 26.70
CA GLU A 181 9.26 4.83 25.86
C GLU A 181 7.90 4.17 25.62
N MET A 182 7.31 4.37 24.44
CA MET A 182 6.05 3.73 24.00
C MET A 182 6.29 2.26 23.62
N LYS A 183 6.52 1.42 24.64
CA LYS A 183 6.75 -0.01 24.46
C LYS A 183 5.48 -0.81 24.68
N GLU A 184 5.16 -1.70 23.73
CA GLU A 184 3.99 -2.58 23.84
C GLU A 184 4.02 -3.45 25.10
N PRO A 185 2.86 -3.62 25.78
CA PRO A 185 2.72 -4.52 26.91
C PRO A 185 3.03 -5.96 26.51
N SER A 186 3.92 -6.61 27.26
CA SER A 186 4.20 -8.03 27.03
C SER A 186 3.01 -8.91 27.45
N ALA A 187 2.94 -10.14 26.90
CA ALA A 187 1.90 -11.11 27.30
C ALA A 187 1.88 -11.35 28.83
N THR A 188 3.04 -11.26 29.50
CA THR A 188 3.12 -11.35 30.96
C THR A 188 2.54 -10.14 31.66
N PHE A 189 2.67 -8.93 31.11
CA PHE A 189 2.02 -7.73 31.63
C PHE A 189 0.50 -7.80 31.45
N ILE A 190 0.04 -8.20 30.27
CA ILE A 190 -1.40 -8.38 29.96
C ILE A 190 -2.02 -9.40 30.92
N GLY A 191 -1.29 -10.47 31.23
CA GLY A 191 -1.74 -11.50 32.19
C GLY A 191 -1.82 -11.05 33.65
N LEU A 192 -1.43 -9.81 33.98
CA LEU A 192 -1.61 -9.23 35.32
C LEU A 192 -3.01 -8.60 35.52
N ALA A 193 -3.70 -8.26 34.44
CA ALA A 193 -5.03 -7.66 34.52
C ALA A 193 -6.01 -8.63 35.23
N ASP A 194 -6.67 -8.15 36.28
CA ASP A 194 -7.58 -8.93 37.13
C ASP A 194 -6.96 -10.19 37.74
N ASN A 195 -5.62 -10.28 37.81
CA ASN A 195 -4.88 -11.45 38.25
C ASN A 195 -3.85 -11.08 39.33
N LEU A 196 -4.34 -10.94 40.55
CA LEU A 196 -3.47 -10.62 41.70
C LEU A 196 -2.41 -11.71 41.95
N ASP A 197 -2.76 -12.99 41.76
CA ASP A 197 -1.80 -14.11 41.95
C ASP A 197 -0.65 -14.07 40.95
N GLY A 198 -0.88 -13.50 39.79
CA GLY A 198 0.15 -13.24 38.77
C GLY A 198 1.23 -12.26 39.23
N CYS A 199 0.93 -11.41 40.20
CA CYS A 199 1.85 -10.40 40.74
C CYS A 199 2.87 -10.98 41.72
N PHE A 200 2.63 -12.15 42.32
CA PHE A 200 3.45 -12.67 43.40
C PHE A 200 4.65 -13.49 42.93
N THR A 201 5.77 -13.34 43.65
CA THR A 201 6.89 -14.30 43.57
C THR A 201 6.54 -15.55 44.40
N LYS A 202 7.12 -16.71 44.08
CA LYS A 202 6.89 -17.95 44.83
C LYS A 202 7.30 -17.86 46.33
N THR A 203 8.22 -16.96 46.66
CA THR A 203 8.86 -16.78 47.97
C THR A 203 8.43 -15.51 48.69
N VAL A 204 7.37 -14.82 48.23
CA VAL A 204 6.90 -13.58 48.84
C VAL A 204 6.37 -13.81 50.25
N SER A 205 6.70 -12.93 51.23
CA SER A 205 6.16 -12.99 52.58
C SER A 205 4.66 -12.73 52.61
N LEU A 206 3.93 -13.29 53.63
CA LEU A 206 2.49 -13.01 53.79
C LEU A 206 2.20 -11.54 53.95
N GLY A 207 3.07 -10.77 54.66
CA GLY A 207 2.90 -9.33 54.81
C GLY A 207 3.03 -8.56 53.47
N THR A 208 4.06 -8.88 52.71
CA THR A 208 4.26 -8.26 51.39
C THR A 208 3.09 -8.61 50.42
N ARG A 209 2.57 -9.84 50.53
CA ARG A 209 1.41 -10.29 49.72
C ARG A 209 0.16 -9.44 50.01
N GLN A 210 -0.09 -9.15 51.29
CA GLN A 210 -1.22 -8.28 51.69
C GLN A 210 -1.01 -6.84 51.17
N ILE A 211 0.19 -6.31 51.30
CA ILE A 211 0.54 -4.96 50.85
C ILE A 211 0.36 -4.84 49.31
N ILE A 212 0.82 -5.83 48.52
CA ILE A 212 0.60 -5.89 47.06
C ILE A 212 -0.89 -5.99 46.76
N GLY A 213 -1.66 -6.78 47.52
CA GLY A 213 -3.14 -6.86 47.38
C GLY A 213 -3.81 -5.50 47.55
N CYS A 214 -3.46 -4.78 48.63
CA CYS A 214 -3.98 -3.42 48.86
C CYS A 214 -3.61 -2.45 47.73
N ALA A 215 -2.38 -2.48 47.23
CA ALA A 215 -1.96 -1.65 46.10
C ALA A 215 -2.70 -1.99 44.80
N PHE A 216 -2.95 -3.29 44.58
CA PHE A 216 -3.69 -3.76 43.43
C PHE A 216 -5.14 -3.25 43.42
N GLU A 217 -5.81 -3.32 44.57
CA GLU A 217 -7.19 -2.83 44.76
C GLU A 217 -7.28 -1.30 44.77
N ASP A 218 -6.25 -0.59 45.25
CA ASP A 218 -6.19 0.88 45.31
C ASP A 218 -5.92 1.55 43.95
N GLY A 219 -6.01 0.77 42.87
CA GLY A 219 -6.01 1.26 41.51
C GLY A 219 -4.82 0.84 40.61
N LEU A 220 -3.90 0.00 41.13
CA LEU A 220 -2.81 -0.52 40.26
C LEU A 220 -3.39 -1.40 39.13
N ASN A 221 -4.43 -2.20 39.42
CA ASN A 221 -5.13 -2.97 38.41
C ASN A 221 -5.79 -2.10 37.35
N ASP A 222 -6.37 -0.95 37.76
CA ASP A 222 -6.95 0.01 36.81
C ASP A 222 -5.90 0.64 35.90
N CYS A 223 -4.69 0.93 36.43
CA CYS A 223 -3.58 1.40 35.63
C CYS A 223 -3.14 0.34 34.61
N ILE A 224 -3.03 -0.93 35.03
CA ILE A 224 -2.68 -2.06 34.14
C ILE A 224 -3.71 -2.17 33.02
N LYS A 225 -5.00 -2.20 33.35
CA LYS A 225 -6.08 -2.25 32.36
C LYS A 225 -6.10 -1.03 31.43
N GLY A 226 -5.87 0.15 31.99
CA GLY A 226 -5.77 1.39 31.20
C GLY A 226 -4.67 1.33 30.17
N ILE A 227 -3.48 0.85 30.56
CA ILE A 227 -2.35 0.64 29.64
C ILE A 227 -2.70 -0.39 28.57
N ILE A 228 -3.29 -1.53 28.93
CA ILE A 228 -3.68 -2.56 27.96
C ILE A 228 -4.71 -1.99 26.97
N SER A 229 -5.70 -1.27 27.45
CA SER A 229 -6.72 -0.63 26.60
C SER A 229 -6.12 0.42 25.65
N LEU A 230 -5.21 1.26 26.14
CA LEU A 230 -4.51 2.26 25.35
C LEU A 230 -3.73 1.61 24.20
N PHE A 231 -2.92 0.59 24.51
CA PHE A 231 -2.12 -0.13 23.52
C PHE A 231 -2.95 -1.02 22.59
N GLY A 232 -4.16 -1.42 23.00
CA GLY A 232 -5.11 -2.12 22.13
C GLY A 232 -5.76 -1.24 21.06
N ASN A 233 -5.62 0.09 21.17
CA ASN A 233 -6.26 1.04 20.23
C ASN A 233 -5.27 2.12 19.76
N LEU A 234 -4.12 1.71 19.23
CA LEU A 234 -3.08 2.61 18.73
C LEU A 234 -3.17 2.93 17.24
N THR A 235 -4.25 2.54 16.55
CA THR A 235 -4.36 2.74 15.08
C THR A 235 -4.14 4.21 14.70
N ALA A 236 -4.84 5.15 15.35
CA ALA A 236 -4.70 6.57 15.06
C ALA A 236 -3.28 7.09 15.38
N TYR A 237 -2.69 6.65 16.49
CA TYR A 237 -1.32 6.99 16.89
C TYR A 237 -0.28 6.50 15.88
N ASN A 238 -0.35 5.24 15.50
CA ASN A 238 0.58 4.64 14.54
C ASN A 238 0.44 5.29 13.16
N THR A 239 -0.81 5.54 12.71
CA THR A 239 -1.08 6.25 11.46
C THR A 239 -0.49 7.67 11.50
N ALA A 240 -0.73 8.41 12.58
CA ALA A 240 -0.18 9.76 12.73
C ALA A 240 1.36 9.76 12.70
N ARG A 241 2.01 8.82 13.36
CA ARG A 241 3.47 8.67 13.34
C ARG A 241 4.02 8.36 11.95
N GLU A 242 3.39 7.45 11.22
CA GLU A 242 3.82 7.13 9.86
C GLU A 242 3.60 8.30 8.90
N ILE A 243 2.48 9.02 9.00
CA ILE A 243 2.26 10.21 8.18
C ILE A 243 3.30 11.29 8.50
N VAL A 244 3.56 11.58 9.79
CA VAL A 244 4.57 12.55 10.20
C VAL A 244 5.96 12.20 9.67
N ARG A 245 6.29 10.92 9.61
CA ARG A 245 7.57 10.44 9.07
C ARG A 245 7.80 10.85 7.61
N TYR A 246 6.73 10.88 6.81
CA TYR A 246 6.79 11.23 5.38
C TYR A 246 6.21 12.61 5.07
N TYR A 247 5.83 13.36 6.10
CA TYR A 247 5.13 14.63 5.97
C TYR A 247 5.81 15.63 5.02
N TYR A 248 7.09 15.87 5.23
CA TYR A 248 7.84 16.81 4.37
C TYR A 248 7.94 16.32 2.94
N THR A 249 8.15 15.02 2.75
CA THR A 249 8.24 14.44 1.42
C THR A 249 6.88 14.46 0.72
N LEU A 250 5.78 14.26 1.47
CA LEU A 250 4.42 14.39 0.94
C LEU A 250 4.18 15.79 0.34
N GLY A 251 4.60 16.83 1.05
CA GLY A 251 4.46 18.21 0.58
C GLY A 251 5.28 18.56 -0.67
N ILE A 252 6.17 17.68 -1.12
CA ILE A 252 6.99 17.88 -2.32
C ILE A 252 6.45 17.07 -3.51
N LEU A 253 5.54 16.11 -3.28
CA LEU A 253 5.06 15.21 -4.33
C LEU A 253 4.43 15.95 -5.52
N THR A 254 3.68 17.02 -5.27
CA THR A 254 3.08 17.84 -6.34
C THR A 254 4.15 18.59 -7.14
N ASP A 255 5.19 19.09 -6.46
CA ASP A 255 6.31 19.75 -7.12
C ASP A 255 7.11 18.77 -7.99
N VAL A 256 7.35 17.54 -7.50
CA VAL A 256 7.98 16.46 -8.30
C VAL A 256 7.08 16.07 -9.48
N SER A 257 5.77 15.91 -9.26
CA SER A 257 4.81 15.59 -10.34
C SER A 257 4.82 16.66 -11.44
N ARG A 258 4.94 17.94 -11.05
CA ARG A 258 5.07 19.06 -12.01
C ARG A 258 6.37 18.98 -12.82
N GLN A 259 7.49 18.63 -12.19
CA GLN A 259 8.77 18.43 -12.88
C GLN A 259 8.74 17.22 -13.82
N ILE A 260 8.06 16.14 -13.44
CA ILE A 260 7.85 14.99 -14.33
C ILE A 260 7.00 15.39 -15.55
N ALA A 261 5.95 16.19 -15.33
CA ALA A 261 5.14 16.71 -16.44
C ALA A 261 5.96 17.60 -17.39
N ALA A 262 6.78 18.50 -16.85
CA ALA A 262 7.69 19.34 -17.63
C ALA A 262 8.71 18.51 -18.43
N TYR A 263 9.28 17.46 -17.82
CA TYR A 263 10.18 16.53 -18.52
C TYR A 263 9.49 15.86 -19.71
N ARG A 264 8.24 15.39 -19.54
CA ARG A 264 7.47 14.75 -20.61
C ARG A 264 7.24 15.71 -21.79
N GLU A 265 6.89 16.95 -21.47
CA GLU A 265 6.66 17.98 -22.48
C GLU A 265 7.95 18.36 -23.22
N GLU A 266 9.04 18.62 -22.49
CA GLU A 266 10.34 18.98 -23.06
C GLU A 266 10.91 17.90 -23.99
N LYS A 267 10.84 16.64 -23.56
CA LYS A 267 11.36 15.49 -24.32
C LYS A 267 10.38 14.93 -25.33
N ASN A 268 9.14 15.42 -25.35
CA ASN A 268 8.02 14.86 -26.12
C ASN A 268 7.93 13.34 -25.94
N VAL A 269 7.86 12.89 -24.67
CA VAL A 269 7.77 11.48 -24.31
C VAL A 269 6.55 11.19 -23.46
N MET A 270 6.02 9.97 -23.60
CA MET A 270 5.01 9.39 -22.73
C MET A 270 5.66 8.30 -21.88
N LEU A 271 5.37 8.29 -20.59
CA LEU A 271 5.82 7.20 -19.73
C LEU A 271 4.94 5.98 -19.93
N ILE A 272 5.53 4.80 -19.92
CA ILE A 272 4.77 3.55 -20.05
C ILE A 272 3.72 3.40 -18.93
N ALA A 273 4.03 3.89 -17.74
CA ALA A 273 3.11 3.91 -16.60
C ALA A 273 1.88 4.80 -16.79
N ASP A 274 1.91 5.76 -17.71
CA ASP A 274 0.80 6.69 -17.96
C ASP A 274 -0.13 6.18 -19.05
N THR A 275 0.32 5.19 -19.85
CA THR A 275 -0.45 4.69 -20.99
C THR A 275 -1.84 4.21 -20.58
N THR A 276 -1.91 3.45 -19.48
CA THR A 276 -3.17 2.87 -18.99
C THR A 276 -4.14 3.94 -18.49
N GLU A 277 -3.64 4.94 -17.76
CA GLU A 277 -4.43 6.06 -17.24
C GLU A 277 -4.96 6.96 -18.36
N LEU A 278 -4.09 7.33 -19.31
CA LEU A 278 -4.48 8.18 -20.43
C LEU A 278 -5.52 7.48 -21.30
N LEU A 279 -5.37 6.17 -21.50
CA LEU A 279 -6.35 5.38 -22.23
C LEU A 279 -7.68 5.31 -21.46
N SER A 280 -7.68 5.14 -20.14
CA SER A 280 -8.88 5.18 -19.31
C SER A 280 -9.64 6.50 -19.48
N LYS A 281 -8.95 7.63 -19.44
CA LYS A 281 -9.55 8.96 -19.65
C LYS A 281 -10.20 9.12 -21.04
N VAL A 282 -9.64 8.47 -22.05
CA VAL A 282 -10.22 8.48 -23.41
C VAL A 282 -11.42 7.55 -23.50
N ILE A 283 -11.37 6.40 -22.85
CA ILE A 283 -12.43 5.39 -22.88
C ILE A 283 -13.63 5.82 -22.02
N GLU A 284 -13.42 6.39 -20.83
CA GLU A 284 -14.49 6.79 -19.90
C GLU A 284 -15.53 7.77 -20.50
N GLY A 285 -15.16 8.49 -21.56
CA GLY A 285 -16.07 9.41 -22.28
C GLY A 285 -16.51 8.93 -23.66
N SER A 286 -16.15 7.69 -24.04
CA SER A 286 -16.29 7.23 -25.42
C SER A 286 -16.92 5.84 -25.50
N ASP A 287 -17.77 5.60 -26.48
CA ASP A 287 -18.28 4.26 -26.79
C ASP A 287 -17.19 3.39 -27.44
N ALA A 288 -17.23 2.07 -27.21
CA ALA A 288 -16.28 1.13 -27.82
C ALA A 288 -16.18 1.24 -29.36
N PRO A 289 -17.26 1.49 -30.10
CA PRO A 289 -17.23 1.75 -31.54
C PRO A 289 -16.31 2.90 -31.94
N PHE A 290 -16.26 3.96 -31.11
CA PHE A 290 -15.36 5.11 -31.34
C PHE A 290 -13.89 4.73 -31.27
N ILE A 291 -13.54 3.82 -30.38
CA ILE A 291 -12.18 3.30 -30.25
C ILE A 291 -11.78 2.56 -31.52
N TYR A 292 -12.64 1.68 -32.02
CA TYR A 292 -12.41 0.94 -33.25
C TYR A 292 -12.34 1.83 -34.49
N GLU A 293 -13.20 2.82 -34.56
CA GLU A 293 -13.17 3.82 -35.65
C GLU A 293 -11.83 4.55 -35.70
N LYS A 294 -11.32 4.97 -34.53
CA LYS A 294 -10.05 5.69 -34.42
C LYS A 294 -8.83 4.81 -34.67
N THR A 295 -8.84 3.59 -34.16
CA THR A 295 -7.73 2.64 -34.36
C THR A 295 -7.70 2.03 -35.75
N GLY A 296 -8.86 2.06 -36.45
CA GLY A 296 -9.04 1.41 -37.74
C GLY A 296 -9.00 -0.13 -37.66
N THR A 297 -9.08 -0.68 -36.44
CA THR A 297 -8.97 -2.12 -36.19
C THR A 297 -10.09 -2.56 -35.26
N HIS A 298 -10.94 -3.47 -35.72
CA HIS A 298 -11.95 -4.13 -34.90
C HIS A 298 -11.42 -5.48 -34.42
N VAL A 299 -11.65 -5.78 -33.14
CA VAL A 299 -11.24 -7.07 -32.54
C VAL A 299 -12.49 -7.85 -32.17
N ASP A 300 -12.68 -9.01 -32.83
CA ASP A 300 -13.83 -9.86 -32.59
C ASP A 300 -13.71 -10.67 -31.30
N HIS A 301 -12.52 -11.19 -30.98
CA HIS A 301 -12.29 -12.09 -29.86
C HIS A 301 -11.09 -11.64 -29.04
N TYR A 302 -11.27 -11.45 -27.75
CA TYR A 302 -10.19 -11.18 -26.81
C TYR A 302 -9.80 -12.46 -26.07
N MET A 303 -8.52 -12.77 -26.10
CA MET A 303 -7.93 -13.87 -25.35
C MET A 303 -6.85 -13.31 -24.41
N ILE A 304 -7.15 -13.23 -23.11
CA ILE A 304 -6.25 -12.65 -22.11
C ILE A 304 -5.70 -13.80 -21.27
N ASP A 305 -4.39 -13.97 -21.30
CA ASP A 305 -3.67 -14.95 -20.48
C ASP A 305 -3.01 -14.28 -19.29
N GLU A 306 -2.69 -15.05 -18.24
CA GLU A 306 -2.10 -14.58 -16.98
C GLU A 306 -2.92 -13.42 -16.34
N PHE A 307 -4.23 -13.52 -16.40
CA PHE A 307 -5.13 -12.44 -16.01
C PHE A 307 -4.99 -12.01 -14.55
N GLN A 308 -4.51 -12.89 -13.65
CA GLN A 308 -4.21 -12.56 -12.25
C GLN A 308 -3.15 -11.46 -12.10
N ASP A 309 -2.38 -11.17 -13.16
CA ASP A 309 -1.37 -10.12 -13.17
C ASP A 309 -1.87 -8.79 -13.76
N THR A 310 -3.16 -8.73 -14.11
CA THR A 310 -3.83 -7.53 -14.63
C THR A 310 -4.17 -6.58 -13.48
N SER A 311 -4.02 -5.27 -13.73
CA SER A 311 -4.44 -4.23 -12.79
C SER A 311 -5.91 -3.85 -12.98
N GLY A 312 -6.51 -3.23 -11.94
CA GLY A 312 -7.88 -2.72 -12.02
C GLY A 312 -8.08 -1.71 -13.15
N MET A 313 -7.10 -0.84 -13.37
CA MET A 313 -7.16 0.16 -14.45
C MET A 313 -7.03 -0.49 -15.84
N GLN A 314 -6.18 -1.51 -15.99
CA GLN A 314 -6.09 -2.28 -17.23
C GLN A 314 -7.40 -3.00 -17.52
N TRP A 315 -8.03 -3.60 -16.50
CA TRP A 315 -9.33 -4.24 -16.64
C TRP A 315 -10.42 -3.26 -17.09
N ASN A 316 -10.49 -2.10 -16.46
CA ASN A 316 -11.46 -1.07 -16.83
C ASN A 316 -11.33 -0.61 -18.30
N ASN A 317 -10.11 -0.68 -18.84
CA ASN A 317 -9.89 -0.39 -20.26
C ASN A 317 -10.30 -1.55 -21.18
N PHE A 318 -10.18 -2.80 -20.75
CA PHE A 318 -10.61 -3.95 -21.55
C PHE A 318 -12.10 -4.22 -21.48
N ARG A 319 -12.73 -3.97 -20.34
CA ARG A 319 -14.12 -4.30 -20.10
C ARG A 319 -15.07 -3.78 -21.19
N PRO A 320 -15.07 -2.50 -21.58
CA PRO A 320 -15.96 -1.99 -22.64
C PRO A 320 -15.73 -2.67 -23.99
N LEU A 321 -14.48 -3.03 -24.29
CA LEU A 321 -14.14 -3.72 -25.54
C LEU A 321 -14.66 -5.15 -25.57
N ILE A 322 -14.62 -5.83 -24.42
CA ILE A 322 -15.16 -7.18 -24.25
C ILE A 322 -16.71 -7.13 -24.29
N GLU A 323 -17.33 -6.14 -23.64
CA GLU A 323 -18.77 -5.92 -23.68
C GLU A 323 -19.27 -5.75 -25.12
N GLU A 324 -18.56 -4.96 -25.92
CA GLU A 324 -18.88 -4.76 -27.35
C GLU A 324 -18.73 -6.07 -28.13
N SER A 325 -17.67 -6.82 -27.93
CA SER A 325 -17.47 -8.13 -28.56
C SER A 325 -18.61 -9.10 -28.22
N LEU A 326 -19.02 -9.16 -26.93
CA LEU A 326 -20.15 -9.97 -26.48
C LEU A 326 -21.49 -9.51 -27.09
N ALA A 327 -21.70 -8.21 -27.23
CA ALA A 327 -22.90 -7.64 -27.88
C ALA A 327 -23.03 -8.11 -29.34
N HIS A 328 -21.90 -8.38 -30.01
CA HIS A 328 -21.86 -8.97 -31.35
C HIS A 328 -21.86 -10.51 -31.35
N SER A 329 -22.20 -11.13 -30.22
CA SER A 329 -22.22 -12.60 -30.06
C SER A 329 -20.88 -13.26 -30.36
N ARG A 330 -19.77 -12.64 -29.95
CA ARG A 330 -18.42 -13.17 -30.05
C ARG A 330 -17.97 -13.74 -28.70
N ASP A 331 -17.26 -14.84 -28.77
CA ASP A 331 -16.69 -15.48 -27.58
C ASP A 331 -15.36 -14.84 -27.19
N ASN A 332 -15.15 -14.63 -25.90
CA ASN A 332 -13.90 -14.16 -25.34
C ASN A 332 -13.33 -15.17 -24.33
N LEU A 333 -12.03 -15.14 -24.06
CA LEU A 333 -11.38 -16.09 -23.17
C LEU A 333 -10.46 -15.34 -22.20
N ILE A 334 -10.69 -15.55 -20.91
CA ILE A 334 -9.83 -15.06 -19.84
C ILE A 334 -9.23 -16.28 -19.13
N VAL A 335 -7.91 -16.34 -19.03
CA VAL A 335 -7.19 -17.45 -18.41
C VAL A 335 -6.27 -16.91 -17.32
N GLY A 336 -6.27 -17.57 -16.17
CA GLY A 336 -5.40 -17.17 -15.06
C GLY A 336 -5.49 -18.13 -13.88
N ASP A 337 -4.63 -17.92 -12.90
CA ASP A 337 -4.62 -18.65 -11.63
C ASP A 337 -4.36 -17.67 -10.49
N VAL A 338 -5.37 -17.44 -9.65
CA VAL A 338 -5.31 -16.53 -8.50
C VAL A 338 -4.11 -16.83 -7.59
N LYS A 339 -3.73 -18.11 -7.44
CA LYS A 339 -2.60 -18.53 -6.60
C LYS A 339 -1.24 -18.16 -7.19
N GLN A 340 -1.18 -17.82 -8.47
CA GLN A 340 0.04 -17.38 -9.16
C GLN A 340 0.20 -15.85 -9.17
N SER A 341 -0.73 -15.09 -8.59
CA SER A 341 -0.63 -13.64 -8.49
C SER A 341 0.50 -13.22 -7.53
N ILE A 342 1.63 -12.80 -8.09
CA ILE A 342 2.83 -12.37 -7.35
C ILE A 342 3.24 -10.92 -7.65
N TYR A 343 2.53 -10.23 -8.54
CA TYR A 343 2.87 -8.88 -9.01
C TYR A 343 2.03 -7.76 -8.39
N ARG A 344 1.55 -7.95 -7.14
CA ARG A 344 0.80 -6.92 -6.40
C ARG A 344 1.55 -5.59 -6.30
N PHE A 345 2.88 -5.63 -6.23
CA PHE A 345 3.72 -4.44 -6.25
C PHE A 345 3.70 -3.66 -7.57
N ARG A 346 3.14 -4.26 -8.64
CA ARG A 346 2.86 -3.64 -9.95
C ARG A 346 1.38 -3.33 -10.15
N ASN A 347 0.61 -3.26 -9.05
CA ASN A 347 -0.83 -3.01 -9.04
C ASN A 347 -1.69 -4.14 -9.63
N SER A 348 -1.17 -5.37 -9.77
CA SER A 348 -2.04 -6.49 -10.12
C SER A 348 -3.04 -6.78 -9.01
N ASP A 349 -4.27 -7.10 -9.38
CA ASP A 349 -5.33 -7.44 -8.45
C ASP A 349 -5.96 -8.79 -8.79
N TRP A 350 -5.62 -9.81 -8.02
CA TRP A 350 -6.12 -11.17 -8.18
C TRP A 350 -7.65 -11.28 -8.02
N LYS A 351 -8.27 -10.32 -7.29
CA LYS A 351 -9.71 -10.26 -7.11
C LYS A 351 -10.47 -10.01 -8.42
N LEU A 352 -9.80 -9.44 -9.40
CA LEU A 352 -10.40 -9.29 -10.73
C LEU A 352 -10.81 -10.63 -11.31
N LEU A 353 -9.94 -11.64 -11.22
CA LEU A 353 -10.25 -12.99 -11.69
C LEU A 353 -11.22 -13.74 -10.78
N ASP A 354 -11.09 -13.57 -9.46
CA ASP A 354 -11.86 -14.32 -8.46
C ASP A 354 -13.31 -13.82 -8.30
N GLU A 355 -13.51 -12.51 -8.38
CA GLU A 355 -14.79 -11.88 -8.04
C GLU A 355 -15.30 -10.94 -9.14
N GLN A 356 -14.43 -10.07 -9.69
CA GLN A 356 -14.86 -8.90 -10.46
C GLN A 356 -15.40 -9.25 -11.85
N VAL A 357 -14.73 -10.17 -12.56
CA VAL A 357 -15.19 -10.60 -13.90
C VAL A 357 -16.60 -11.17 -13.84
N GLN A 358 -16.91 -11.93 -12.79
CA GLN A 358 -18.25 -12.50 -12.58
C GLN A 358 -19.27 -11.43 -12.17
N ALA A 359 -18.83 -10.36 -11.49
CA ALA A 359 -19.70 -9.25 -11.09
C ALA A 359 -19.99 -8.29 -12.26
N ASP A 360 -19.02 -8.11 -13.15
CA ASP A 360 -19.15 -7.16 -14.29
C ASP A 360 -20.03 -7.70 -15.42
N PHE A 361 -20.14 -9.02 -15.57
CA PHE A 361 -20.93 -9.64 -16.64
C PHE A 361 -22.09 -10.47 -16.10
N SER A 362 -23.14 -10.58 -16.92
CA SER A 362 -24.29 -11.44 -16.58
C SER A 362 -23.86 -12.91 -16.44
N PRO A 363 -24.36 -13.63 -15.43
CA PRO A 363 -24.07 -15.07 -15.26
C PRO A 363 -24.45 -15.94 -16.48
N GLU A 364 -25.26 -15.43 -17.38
CA GLU A 364 -25.68 -16.15 -18.60
C GLU A 364 -24.57 -16.16 -19.67
N VAL A 365 -23.66 -15.19 -19.62
CA VAL A 365 -22.55 -15.05 -20.60
C VAL A 365 -21.20 -15.49 -20.04
N VAL A 366 -21.08 -15.68 -18.72
CA VAL A 366 -19.84 -16.14 -18.07
C VAL A 366 -19.90 -17.65 -17.88
N HIS A 367 -18.93 -18.35 -18.44
CA HIS A 367 -18.75 -19.78 -18.24
C HIS A 367 -17.37 -20.05 -17.62
N GLU A 368 -17.36 -20.49 -16.38
CA GLU A 368 -16.13 -20.80 -15.64
C GLU A 368 -15.79 -22.28 -15.78
N GLU A 369 -14.57 -22.55 -16.22
CA GLU A 369 -14.00 -23.90 -16.26
C GLU A 369 -12.64 -23.95 -15.55
N THR A 370 -12.46 -24.98 -14.73
CA THR A 370 -11.18 -25.27 -14.10
C THR A 370 -10.42 -26.32 -14.88
N LEU A 371 -9.19 -26.00 -15.31
CA LEU A 371 -8.28 -26.95 -15.93
C LEU A 371 -7.81 -28.00 -14.91
N LYS A 372 -8.14 -29.26 -15.12
CA LYS A 372 -7.87 -30.36 -14.16
C LYS A 372 -6.58 -31.11 -14.46
N ASP A 373 -6.05 -31.01 -15.67
CA ASP A 373 -4.91 -31.79 -16.14
C ASP A 373 -3.64 -30.95 -16.21
N ASN A 374 -2.54 -31.49 -15.66
CA ASN A 374 -1.22 -30.89 -15.76
C ASN A 374 -0.40 -31.58 -16.86
N TRP A 375 -0.22 -30.90 -17.99
CA TRP A 375 0.54 -31.38 -19.13
C TRP A 375 2.03 -30.99 -19.12
N ARG A 376 2.43 -30.15 -18.18
CA ARG A 376 3.79 -29.59 -18.07
C ARG A 376 4.75 -30.49 -17.30
N SER A 377 4.29 -31.08 -16.20
CA SER A 377 5.13 -31.71 -15.20
C SER A 377 4.83 -33.21 -15.06
N CYS A 378 5.86 -34.03 -14.77
CA CYS A 378 5.68 -35.42 -14.42
C CYS A 378 4.90 -35.59 -13.11
N ARG A 379 4.17 -36.70 -12.99
CA ARG A 379 3.30 -37.01 -11.85
C ARG A 379 3.99 -36.85 -10.51
N ASN A 380 5.21 -37.32 -10.34
CA ASN A 380 5.95 -37.24 -9.09
C ASN A 380 6.20 -35.78 -8.63
N ILE A 381 6.44 -34.88 -9.59
CA ILE A 381 6.64 -33.44 -9.30
C ILE A 381 5.32 -32.81 -8.86
N VAL A 382 4.22 -33.15 -9.53
CA VAL A 382 2.88 -32.65 -9.16
C VAL A 382 2.49 -33.13 -7.76
N GLU A 383 2.67 -34.42 -7.46
CA GLU A 383 2.37 -35.01 -6.17
C GLU A 383 3.23 -34.41 -5.04
N PHE A 384 4.53 -34.24 -5.28
CA PHE A 384 5.44 -33.60 -4.33
C PHE A 384 5.03 -32.14 -4.04
N ASN A 385 4.79 -31.36 -5.09
CA ASN A 385 4.38 -29.96 -4.90
C ASN A 385 3.04 -29.85 -4.18
N ASN A 386 2.06 -30.66 -4.54
CA ASN A 386 0.77 -30.69 -3.87
C ASN A 386 0.91 -31.01 -2.38
N ALA A 387 1.71 -32.02 -2.04
CA ALA A 387 1.95 -32.41 -0.65
C ALA A 387 2.66 -31.28 0.12
N LEU A 388 3.72 -30.69 -0.49
CA LEU A 388 4.49 -29.60 0.12
C LEU A 388 3.61 -28.36 0.38
N PHE A 389 2.94 -27.87 -0.65
CA PHE A 389 2.15 -26.65 -0.55
C PHE A 389 0.89 -26.82 0.32
N THR A 390 0.26 -28.00 0.30
CA THR A 390 -0.84 -28.27 1.24
C THR A 390 -0.36 -28.23 2.69
N THR A 391 0.82 -28.79 2.97
CA THR A 391 1.42 -28.73 4.29
C THR A 391 1.81 -27.29 4.68
N CYS A 392 2.45 -26.56 3.75
CA CYS A 392 2.82 -25.15 3.99
C CYS A 392 1.60 -24.26 4.24
N LEU A 393 0.53 -24.41 3.47
CA LEU A 393 -0.70 -23.63 3.66
C LEU A 393 -1.38 -23.91 5.00
N LEU A 394 -1.33 -25.15 5.50
CA LEU A 394 -1.84 -25.50 6.83
C LEU A 394 -1.04 -24.81 7.96
N TYR A 395 0.29 -24.65 7.80
CA TYR A 395 1.16 -24.06 8.82
C TYR A 395 1.37 -22.56 8.66
N THR A 396 1.25 -22.02 7.43
CA THR A 396 1.52 -20.59 7.12
C THR A 396 0.24 -19.80 6.88
N SER A 397 -0.90 -20.46 6.80
CA SER A 397 -2.19 -19.75 6.77
C SER A 397 -2.34 -18.93 8.04
N PRO A 398 -2.56 -17.61 7.96
CA PRO A 398 -2.69 -16.79 9.15
C PRO A 398 -3.82 -17.32 10.01
N SER A 399 -3.46 -17.72 11.24
CA SER A 399 -4.46 -18.04 12.24
C SER A 399 -5.26 -16.77 12.53
N PRO A 400 -6.58 -16.84 12.73
CA PRO A 400 -7.36 -15.70 13.24
C PRO A 400 -6.84 -15.15 14.57
N ARG A 401 -5.85 -15.82 15.18
CA ARG A 401 -5.17 -15.42 16.42
C ARG A 401 -3.79 -14.80 16.17
N ASP A 402 -3.36 -14.66 14.92
CA ASP A 402 -2.06 -14.05 14.61
C ASP A 402 -2.26 -12.55 14.33
N PRO A 403 -1.90 -11.66 15.28
CA PRO A 403 -2.12 -10.22 15.13
C PRO A 403 -1.20 -9.54 14.12
N LYS A 404 -0.32 -10.29 13.45
CA LYS A 404 0.67 -9.73 12.51
C LYS A 404 0.21 -9.75 11.05
N THR A 405 -0.99 -10.24 10.77
CA THR A 405 -1.47 -10.46 9.39
C THR A 405 -2.76 -9.70 9.05
N SER A 406 -3.15 -8.71 9.87
CA SER A 406 -4.24 -7.77 9.55
C SER A 406 -3.71 -6.41 9.15
#